data_b0835e7556a659501815d58a53352432
#
_entry.id   b0835e7556a659501815d58a53352432
#
_cell.length_a   1.000
_cell.length_b   1.000
_cell.length_c   1.000
_cell.angle_alpha   90.00
_cell.angle_beta   90.00
_cell.angle_gamma   90.00
#
_symmetry.space_group_name_H-M   'P 1'
#
loop_
_entity.id
_entity.type
_entity.pdbx_description
1 polymer ?
#
loop_
_entity_poly.entity_id
_entity_poly.type
_entity_poly.pdbx_seq_one_letter_code
_entity_poly.pdbx_strand_id
1 'polypeptide(L)'
;PHPYGVELGRLIKMLDVTPAKSLQQFLTTEFVRVGSGTAKTICENSALLPKTRPKKVSRDMAEQLYNGIKKTKIISPPTDCISPIGEKELEKGLRKEINAEFYCSTTRNPSVYRGNPFIIEAAMAFGGEQPADKTVRIMRFANRVPLLYQQGACAITSSLMNTSWRSYGLNQSKSSIPVGPCTIVVHMTSVWVPFTSESKEALANYNEIVREIKFALQECGRKLASFVNKKKRIKDEGKKRSYIEKYI
;
A
#
# COMPACT_ATOMS: atom_id res chain seq x y z
N PRO A 1 -10.07 16.19 9.16
CA PRO A 1 -9.62 14.80 9.12
C PRO A 1 -10.77 13.83 8.85
N HIS A 2 -10.45 12.58 8.45
CA HIS A 2 -11.43 11.51 8.41
C HIS A 2 -11.63 10.93 9.82
N PRO A 3 -12.86 10.56 10.25
CA PRO A 3 -13.11 10.12 11.63
C PRO A 3 -12.26 8.92 12.06
N TYR A 4 -12.05 7.96 11.18
CA TYR A 4 -11.23 6.77 11.49
C TYR A 4 -9.74 7.05 11.71
N GLY A 5 -9.25 8.22 11.30
CA GLY A 5 -7.86 8.64 11.47
C GLY A 5 -7.59 9.45 12.74
N VAL A 6 -8.59 9.69 13.54
CA VAL A 6 -8.46 10.48 14.77
C VAL A 6 -8.39 9.55 15.97
N GLU A 7 -7.35 9.68 16.78
CA GLU A 7 -7.17 8.94 18.03
C GLU A 7 -7.95 9.60 19.17
N LEU A 8 -8.28 8.84 20.22
CA LEU A 8 -9.10 9.31 21.35
C LEU A 8 -8.56 10.60 21.97
N GLY A 9 -7.24 10.69 22.23
CA GLY A 9 -6.63 11.88 22.81
C GLY A 9 -6.77 13.13 21.93
N ARG A 10 -6.68 12.96 20.61
CA ARG A 10 -6.92 14.04 19.65
C ARG A 10 -8.41 14.42 19.58
N LEU A 11 -9.31 13.43 19.64
CA LEU A 11 -10.75 13.66 19.66
C LEU A 11 -11.15 14.52 20.87
N ILE A 12 -10.61 14.21 22.06
CA ILE A 12 -10.85 15.00 23.29
C ILE A 12 -10.40 16.44 23.08
N LYS A 13 -9.18 16.67 22.59
CA LYS A 13 -8.69 18.03 22.29
C LYS A 13 -9.56 18.78 21.28
N MET A 14 -10.05 18.08 20.26
CA MET A 14 -10.95 18.69 19.27
C MET A 14 -12.28 19.09 19.89
N LEU A 15 -12.85 18.28 20.78
CA LEU A 15 -14.09 18.60 21.52
C LEU A 15 -13.95 19.84 22.42
N ASP A 16 -12.77 20.02 23.01
CA ASP A 16 -12.49 21.17 23.91
C ASP A 16 -12.37 22.50 23.15
N VAL A 17 -11.74 22.47 21.95
CA VAL A 17 -11.42 23.69 21.19
C VAL A 17 -12.46 24.05 20.12
N THR A 18 -13.38 23.15 19.78
CA THR A 18 -14.34 23.39 18.71
C THR A 18 -15.31 24.52 19.02
N PRO A 19 -15.66 25.37 18.04
CA PRO A 19 -16.73 26.37 18.17
C PRO A 19 -18.15 25.79 18.03
N ALA A 20 -18.26 24.50 17.69
CA ALA A 20 -19.54 23.84 17.46
C ALA A 20 -20.43 23.86 18.72
N LYS A 21 -21.74 24.09 18.51
CA LYS A 21 -22.72 24.18 19.61
C LYS A 21 -23.36 22.84 19.97
N SER A 22 -23.16 21.80 19.12
CA SER A 22 -23.70 20.45 19.31
C SER A 22 -22.75 19.38 18.75
N LEU A 23 -22.86 18.14 19.24
CA LEU A 23 -22.10 17.02 18.71
C LEU A 23 -22.40 16.78 17.23
N GLN A 24 -23.64 16.91 16.79
CA GLN A 24 -24.00 16.79 15.39
C GLN A 24 -23.24 17.81 14.54
N GLN A 25 -23.24 19.09 14.97
CA GLN A 25 -22.50 20.15 14.28
C GLN A 25 -20.98 19.88 14.31
N PHE A 26 -20.43 19.49 15.45
CA PHE A 26 -19.03 19.11 15.59
C PHE A 26 -18.63 18.02 14.58
N LEU A 27 -19.41 16.94 14.52
CA LEU A 27 -19.14 15.82 13.62
C LEU A 27 -19.22 16.21 12.14
N THR A 28 -20.16 17.10 11.77
CA THR A 28 -20.33 17.52 10.37
C THR A 28 -19.32 18.58 9.93
N THR A 29 -18.79 19.40 10.85
CA THR A 29 -17.85 20.49 10.51
C THR A 29 -16.39 20.07 10.61
N GLU A 30 -16.05 19.26 11.61
CA GLU A 30 -14.65 18.87 11.87
C GLU A 30 -14.18 17.65 11.05
N PHE A 31 -15.12 16.86 10.52
CA PHE A 31 -14.79 15.62 9.82
C PHE A 31 -15.27 15.60 8.38
N VAL A 32 -14.42 15.09 7.50
CA VAL A 32 -14.78 14.81 6.10
C VAL A 32 -15.65 13.56 6.01
N ARG A 33 -16.54 13.51 5.03
CA ARG A 33 -17.45 12.38 4.77
C ARG A 33 -18.48 12.11 5.89
N VAL A 34 -18.70 13.07 6.77
CA VAL A 34 -19.73 13.01 7.81
C VAL A 34 -20.80 14.04 7.52
N GLY A 35 -21.88 13.61 6.87
CA GLY A 35 -23.09 14.40 6.71
C GLY A 35 -24.01 14.31 7.96
N SER A 36 -25.12 15.06 7.95
CA SER A 36 -26.07 15.10 9.08
C SER A 36 -26.63 13.73 9.46
N GLY A 37 -26.91 12.86 8.47
CA GLY A 37 -27.37 11.49 8.70
C GLY A 37 -26.30 10.64 9.38
N THR A 38 -25.08 10.63 8.85
CA THR A 38 -23.95 9.90 9.44
C THR A 38 -23.65 10.39 10.86
N ALA A 39 -23.69 11.72 11.11
CA ALA A 39 -23.51 12.29 12.43
C ALA A 39 -24.55 11.81 13.45
N LYS A 40 -25.82 11.70 13.03
CA LYS A 40 -26.89 11.12 13.88
C LYS A 40 -26.58 9.65 14.20
N THR A 41 -26.26 8.84 13.20
CA THR A 41 -25.93 7.42 13.40
C THR A 41 -24.70 7.24 14.31
N ILE A 42 -23.69 8.11 14.21
CA ILE A 42 -22.55 8.11 15.14
C ILE A 42 -23.02 8.38 16.57
N CYS A 43 -23.86 9.39 16.77
CA CYS A 43 -24.40 9.71 18.09
C CYS A 43 -25.24 8.55 18.67
N GLU A 44 -26.09 7.92 17.86
CA GLU A 44 -26.87 6.74 18.25
C GLU A 44 -25.98 5.58 18.65
N ASN A 45 -24.97 5.24 17.85
CA ASN A 45 -23.99 4.19 18.15
C ASN A 45 -23.11 4.48 19.38
N SER A 46 -23.06 5.76 19.78
CA SER A 46 -22.32 6.23 20.96
C SER A 46 -23.21 6.35 22.20
N ALA A 47 -24.52 6.13 22.09
CA ALA A 47 -25.51 6.42 23.13
C ALA A 47 -25.47 7.89 23.61
N LEU A 48 -25.15 8.82 22.71
CA LEU A 48 -25.07 10.26 22.99
C LEU A 48 -26.12 11.05 22.21
N LEU A 49 -26.65 12.12 22.83
CA LEU A 49 -27.61 12.97 22.15
C LEU A 49 -26.93 13.90 21.14
N PRO A 50 -27.42 14.01 19.89
CA PRO A 50 -26.85 14.89 18.86
C PRO A 50 -26.76 16.36 19.28
N LYS A 51 -27.65 16.80 20.18
CA LYS A 51 -27.69 18.17 20.73
C LYS A 51 -26.73 18.43 21.89
N THR A 52 -26.02 17.41 22.40
CA THR A 52 -25.03 17.56 23.46
C THR A 52 -23.96 18.58 23.05
N ARG A 53 -23.61 19.51 23.93
CA ARG A 53 -22.54 20.48 23.68
C ARG A 53 -21.17 19.78 23.76
N PRO A 54 -20.26 19.97 22.81
CA PRO A 54 -18.93 19.34 22.82
C PRO A 54 -18.17 19.55 24.13
N LYS A 55 -18.16 20.76 24.64
CA LYS A 55 -17.50 21.11 25.92
C LYS A 55 -18.09 20.46 27.19
N LYS A 56 -19.25 19.81 27.08
CA LYS A 56 -19.87 19.05 28.19
C LYS A 56 -19.60 17.54 28.08
N VAL A 57 -18.87 17.11 27.07
CA VAL A 57 -18.53 15.72 26.86
C VAL A 57 -17.41 15.35 27.82
N SER A 58 -17.70 14.47 28.77
CA SER A 58 -16.70 13.90 29.68
C SER A 58 -15.74 12.95 28.92
N ARG A 59 -14.66 12.55 29.59
CA ARG A 59 -13.70 11.58 29.00
C ARG A 59 -14.39 10.27 28.64
N ASP A 60 -15.28 9.75 29.47
CA ASP A 60 -16.02 8.51 29.21
C ASP A 60 -16.99 8.68 28.04
N MET A 61 -17.65 9.81 27.91
CA MET A 61 -18.48 10.13 26.76
C MET A 61 -17.66 10.29 25.48
N ALA A 62 -16.45 10.83 25.57
CA ALA A 62 -15.53 10.91 24.42
C ALA A 62 -15.07 9.52 23.97
N GLU A 63 -14.86 8.60 24.88
CA GLU A 63 -14.56 7.19 24.57
C GLU A 63 -15.76 6.49 23.91
N GLN A 64 -16.98 6.73 24.43
CA GLN A 64 -18.21 6.24 23.79
C GLN A 64 -18.35 6.80 22.37
N LEU A 65 -18.09 8.09 22.16
CA LEU A 65 -18.11 8.73 20.85
C LEU A 65 -17.09 8.11 19.91
N TYR A 66 -15.87 7.88 20.38
CA TYR A 66 -14.80 7.22 19.63
C TYR A 66 -15.18 5.80 19.20
N ASN A 67 -15.79 5.03 20.10
CA ASN A 67 -16.27 3.69 19.80
C ASN A 67 -17.47 3.71 18.84
N GLY A 68 -18.37 4.69 18.97
CA GLY A 68 -19.49 4.91 18.05
C GLY A 68 -19.02 5.27 16.63
N ILE A 69 -17.99 6.10 16.50
CA ILE A 69 -17.34 6.40 15.21
C ILE A 69 -16.83 5.10 14.57
N LYS A 70 -16.12 4.26 15.33
CA LYS A 70 -15.58 2.99 14.81
C LYS A 70 -16.66 2.00 14.39
N LYS A 71 -17.81 1.97 15.06
CA LYS A 71 -18.95 1.11 14.75
C LYS A 71 -19.75 1.60 13.54
N THR A 72 -19.68 2.89 13.22
CA THR A 72 -20.46 3.49 12.13
C THR A 72 -19.76 3.32 10.80
N LYS A 73 -20.46 2.81 9.78
CA LYS A 73 -19.91 2.72 8.42
C LYS A 73 -19.85 4.11 7.79
N ILE A 74 -18.66 4.63 7.62
CA ILE A 74 -18.40 5.94 7.01
C ILE A 74 -17.78 5.74 5.65
N ILE A 75 -18.21 6.53 4.65
CA ILE A 75 -17.66 6.48 3.28
C ILE A 75 -16.16 6.81 3.32
N SER A 76 -15.36 6.08 2.55
CA SER A 76 -13.92 6.28 2.44
C SER A 76 -13.55 7.73 2.12
N PRO A 77 -12.39 8.24 2.59
CA PRO A 77 -11.95 9.58 2.28
C PRO A 77 -11.74 9.76 0.77
N PRO A 78 -11.81 11.00 0.24
CA PRO A 78 -11.51 11.27 -1.16
C PRO A 78 -10.05 10.90 -1.47
N THR A 79 -9.81 10.47 -2.70
CA THR A 79 -8.48 10.02 -3.18
C THR A 79 -7.83 11.01 -4.12
N ASP A 80 -8.50 12.13 -4.44
CA ASP A 80 -8.02 13.17 -5.37
C ASP A 80 -6.75 13.88 -4.87
N CYS A 81 -6.48 13.75 -3.58
CA CYS A 81 -5.29 14.32 -2.94
C CYS A 81 -4.02 13.45 -3.06
N ILE A 82 -4.12 12.25 -3.64
CA ILE A 82 -2.97 11.35 -3.86
C ILE A 82 -2.69 11.23 -5.36
N SER A 83 -1.40 11.31 -5.70
CA SER A 83 -0.94 11.28 -7.08
C SER A 83 0.03 10.11 -7.29
N PRO A 84 -0.45 8.96 -7.79
CA PRO A 84 0.41 7.86 -8.17
C PRO A 84 1.32 8.25 -9.35
N ILE A 85 2.39 7.48 -9.57
CA ILE A 85 3.28 7.64 -10.72
C ILE A 85 2.56 7.11 -11.98
N GLY A 86 1.88 5.99 -11.84
CA GLY A 86 1.20 5.28 -12.92
C GLY A 86 2.07 4.24 -13.61
N GLU A 87 1.42 3.18 -14.09
CA GLU A 87 2.08 2.00 -14.67
C GLU A 87 3.02 2.36 -15.81
N LYS A 88 2.56 3.20 -16.74
CA LYS A 88 3.33 3.60 -17.94
C LYS A 88 4.62 4.32 -17.59
N GLU A 89 4.57 5.27 -16.65
CA GLU A 89 5.74 6.06 -16.27
C GLU A 89 6.71 5.22 -15.41
N LEU A 90 6.22 4.30 -14.59
CA LEU A 90 7.06 3.34 -13.87
C LEU A 90 7.83 2.43 -14.83
N GLU A 91 7.17 1.85 -15.84
CA GLU A 91 7.85 1.04 -16.85
C GLU A 91 8.84 1.84 -17.68
N LYS A 92 8.46 3.06 -18.09
CA LYS A 92 9.35 3.96 -18.83
C LYS A 92 10.61 4.28 -18.03
N GLY A 93 10.47 4.56 -16.73
CA GLY A 93 11.59 4.78 -15.83
C GLY A 93 12.50 3.55 -15.74
N LEU A 94 11.92 2.35 -15.56
CA LEU A 94 12.69 1.11 -15.51
C LEU A 94 13.43 0.85 -16.83
N ARG A 95 12.80 1.03 -17.99
CA ARG A 95 13.42 0.84 -19.32
C ARG A 95 14.58 1.77 -19.57
N LYS A 96 14.54 2.97 -19.01
CA LYS A 96 15.63 3.95 -19.12
C LYS A 96 16.86 3.55 -18.30
N GLU A 97 16.64 2.96 -17.12
CA GLU A 97 17.70 2.69 -16.14
C GLU A 97 18.23 1.25 -16.23
N ILE A 98 17.44 0.31 -16.74
CA ILE A 98 17.75 -1.11 -16.69
C ILE A 98 17.48 -1.75 -18.05
N ASN A 99 18.52 -2.33 -18.66
CA ASN A 99 18.36 -3.17 -19.85
C ASN A 99 17.89 -4.57 -19.42
N ALA A 100 16.62 -4.89 -19.65
CA ALA A 100 15.98 -6.12 -19.25
C ALA A 100 15.16 -6.73 -20.41
N GLU A 101 14.84 -8.01 -20.31
CA GLU A 101 14.04 -8.72 -21.30
C GLU A 101 12.54 -8.56 -21.08
N PHE A 102 12.13 -8.30 -19.85
CA PHE A 102 10.73 -8.19 -19.46
C PHE A 102 10.53 -7.05 -18.45
N TYR A 103 9.45 -6.32 -18.65
CA TYR A 103 9.01 -5.26 -17.75
C TYR A 103 7.52 -5.41 -17.47
N CYS A 104 7.12 -5.15 -16.26
CA CYS A 104 5.72 -5.03 -15.89
C CYS A 104 5.55 -4.05 -14.73
N SER A 105 4.34 -3.55 -14.61
CA SER A 105 3.94 -2.67 -13.53
C SER A 105 2.49 -2.92 -13.12
N THR A 106 2.11 -2.43 -11.97
CA THR A 106 0.73 -2.42 -11.49
C THR A 106 0.51 -1.25 -10.53
N THR A 107 -0.64 -0.63 -10.63
CA THR A 107 -1.13 0.38 -9.70
C THR A 107 -2.38 -0.16 -9.02
N ARG A 108 -2.32 -0.35 -7.71
CA ARG A 108 -3.45 -0.87 -6.92
C ARG A 108 -4.55 0.17 -6.77
N ASN A 109 -5.78 -0.29 -6.61
CA ASN A 109 -6.86 0.61 -6.23
C ASN A 109 -6.57 1.27 -4.88
N PRO A 110 -7.03 2.51 -4.68
CA PRO A 110 -6.86 3.19 -3.40
C PRO A 110 -7.38 2.37 -2.23
N SER A 111 -6.60 2.30 -1.16
CA SER A 111 -6.97 1.71 0.12
C SER A 111 -6.85 2.74 1.22
N VAL A 112 -7.29 2.43 2.43
CA VAL A 112 -7.33 3.39 3.54
C VAL A 112 -6.65 2.78 4.77
N TYR A 113 -5.78 3.57 5.39
CA TYR A 113 -5.17 3.26 6.68
C TYR A 113 -5.39 4.43 7.64
N ARG A 114 -6.03 4.18 8.79
CA ARG A 114 -6.36 5.21 9.79
C ARG A 114 -7.01 6.45 9.18
N GLY A 115 -7.94 6.26 8.25
CA GLY A 115 -8.65 7.36 7.57
C GLY A 115 -7.82 8.15 6.54
N ASN A 116 -6.58 7.74 6.28
CA ASN A 116 -5.75 8.32 5.22
C ASN A 116 -5.75 7.40 4.01
N PRO A 117 -6.10 7.89 2.82
CA PRO A 117 -6.03 7.11 1.61
C PRO A 117 -4.58 6.91 1.18
N PHE A 118 -4.31 5.75 0.60
CA PHE A 118 -3.01 5.43 0.01
C PHE A 118 -3.17 4.55 -1.23
N ILE A 119 -2.18 4.59 -2.10
CA ILE A 119 -2.05 3.72 -3.26
C ILE A 119 -0.68 3.05 -3.22
N ILE A 120 -0.64 1.77 -3.54
CA ILE A 120 0.60 1.01 -3.75
C ILE A 120 0.75 0.77 -5.25
N GLU A 121 1.95 1.01 -5.72
CA GLU A 121 2.38 0.68 -7.08
C GLU A 121 3.61 -0.22 -7.00
N ALA A 122 3.69 -1.18 -7.90
CA ALA A 122 4.86 -2.03 -8.07
C ALA A 122 5.26 -2.09 -9.54
N ALA A 123 6.54 -2.21 -9.78
CA ALA A 123 7.06 -2.45 -11.12
C ALA A 123 8.26 -3.40 -11.04
N MET A 124 8.54 -4.08 -12.15
CA MET A 124 9.56 -5.13 -12.20
C MET A 124 10.26 -5.12 -13.55
N ALA A 125 11.59 -5.26 -13.52
CA ALA A 125 12.42 -5.53 -14.68
C ALA A 125 13.13 -6.86 -14.47
N PHE A 126 13.04 -7.79 -15.45
CA PHE A 126 13.61 -9.14 -15.34
C PHE A 126 14.47 -9.49 -16.55
N GLY A 127 15.60 -10.18 -16.28
CA GLY A 127 16.54 -10.65 -17.32
C GLY A 127 17.49 -9.55 -17.80
N GLY A 128 18.02 -9.72 -19.01
CA GLY A 128 19.01 -8.83 -19.60
C GLY A 128 20.37 -8.93 -18.91
N GLU A 129 21.00 -7.80 -18.68
CA GLU A 129 22.35 -7.71 -18.06
C GLU A 129 22.35 -7.85 -16.53
N GLN A 130 21.19 -8.09 -15.92
CA GLN A 130 21.09 -8.22 -14.47
C GLN A 130 21.72 -9.51 -13.97
N PRO A 131 22.44 -9.52 -12.82
CA PRO A 131 23.09 -10.71 -12.29
C PRO A 131 22.08 -11.76 -11.83
N ALA A 132 22.22 -13.00 -12.32
CA ALA A 132 21.30 -14.09 -12.03
C ALA A 132 21.58 -14.79 -10.69
N ASP A 133 22.77 -14.64 -10.15
CA ASP A 133 23.30 -15.27 -8.93
C ASP A 133 23.17 -14.39 -7.68
N LYS A 134 22.75 -13.15 -7.84
CA LYS A 134 22.57 -12.19 -6.74
C LYS A 134 21.12 -12.05 -6.30
N THR A 135 20.93 -11.55 -5.10
CA THR A 135 19.61 -11.15 -4.61
C THR A 135 19.02 -10.06 -5.50
N VAL A 136 17.70 -10.10 -5.70
CA VAL A 136 17.01 -9.07 -6.47
C VAL A 136 17.24 -7.69 -5.90
N ARG A 137 17.42 -6.70 -6.76
CA ARG A 137 17.53 -5.30 -6.37
C ARG A 137 16.14 -4.78 -5.98
N ILE A 138 16.03 -4.19 -4.80
CA ILE A 138 14.79 -3.59 -4.31
C ILE A 138 14.93 -2.08 -4.30
N MET A 139 14.05 -1.39 -5.02
CA MET A 139 13.93 0.05 -5.02
C MET A 139 12.62 0.44 -4.32
N ARG A 140 12.72 1.20 -3.25
CA ARG A 140 11.60 1.54 -2.37
C ARG A 140 11.38 3.04 -2.41
N PHE A 141 10.12 3.46 -2.60
CA PHE A 141 9.74 4.86 -2.67
C PHE A 141 8.51 5.16 -1.84
N ALA A 142 8.47 6.36 -1.25
CA ALA A 142 7.30 6.93 -0.62
C ALA A 142 7.08 8.37 -1.12
N ASN A 143 5.91 8.67 -1.65
CA ASN A 143 5.60 9.97 -2.28
C ASN A 143 6.71 10.42 -3.25
N ARG A 144 7.18 9.49 -4.10
CA ARG A 144 8.26 9.68 -5.10
C ARG A 144 9.67 9.90 -4.54
N VAL A 145 9.84 9.84 -3.22
CA VAL A 145 11.14 9.95 -2.56
C VAL A 145 11.73 8.56 -2.31
N PRO A 146 12.99 8.28 -2.70
CA PRO A 146 13.60 6.99 -2.46
C PRO A 146 13.88 6.76 -0.96
N LEU A 147 13.65 5.52 -0.50
CA LEU A 147 13.96 5.06 0.84
C LEU A 147 15.30 4.31 0.79
N LEU A 148 16.39 4.99 1.11
CA LEU A 148 17.75 4.47 0.90
C LEU A 148 18.24 3.57 2.04
N TYR A 149 17.83 3.83 3.27
CA TYR A 149 18.33 3.19 4.48
C TYR A 149 17.30 2.30 5.16
N GLN A 150 17.69 1.57 6.20
CA GLN A 150 16.83 0.69 7.02
C GLN A 150 15.98 -0.29 6.21
N GLN A 151 16.58 -0.89 5.18
CA GLN A 151 15.86 -1.81 4.28
C GLN A 151 15.19 -2.98 5.03
N GLY A 152 15.86 -3.56 6.01
CA GLY A 152 15.36 -4.70 6.77
C GLY A 152 14.13 -4.40 7.65
N ALA A 153 13.97 -3.15 8.10
CA ALA A 153 12.84 -2.72 8.94
C ALA A 153 11.60 -2.30 8.14
N CYS A 154 11.71 -2.24 6.81
CA CYS A 154 10.67 -1.68 5.94
C CYS A 154 9.59 -2.70 5.59
N ALA A 155 8.32 -2.30 5.68
CA ALA A 155 7.16 -3.09 5.26
C ALA A 155 7.26 -3.61 3.82
N ILE A 156 7.88 -2.87 2.91
CA ILE A 156 8.11 -3.29 1.52
C ILE A 156 9.01 -4.51 1.49
N THR A 157 10.15 -4.47 2.15
CA THR A 157 11.11 -5.59 2.19
C THR A 157 10.51 -6.81 2.88
N SER A 158 9.85 -6.60 4.02
CA SER A 158 9.15 -7.66 4.74
C SER A 158 8.08 -8.34 3.87
N SER A 159 7.27 -7.56 3.15
CA SER A 159 6.25 -8.09 2.24
C SER A 159 6.86 -8.87 1.08
N LEU A 160 7.99 -8.41 0.54
CA LEU A 160 8.71 -9.09 -0.53
C LEU A 160 9.28 -10.42 -0.06
N MET A 161 9.92 -10.47 1.11
CA MET A 161 10.46 -11.70 1.70
C MET A 161 9.36 -12.73 1.99
N ASN A 162 8.17 -12.28 2.37
CA ASN A 162 7.00 -13.11 2.66
C ASN A 162 6.13 -13.44 1.44
N THR A 163 6.54 -13.06 0.23
CA THR A 163 5.91 -13.45 -1.03
C THR A 163 6.61 -14.68 -1.59
N SER A 164 5.85 -15.68 -2.08
CA SER A 164 6.39 -16.92 -2.65
C SER A 164 6.88 -16.72 -4.08
N TRP A 165 8.13 -16.31 -4.25
CA TRP A 165 8.73 -16.00 -5.55
C TRP A 165 9.09 -17.23 -6.39
N ARG A 166 9.24 -18.40 -5.75
CA ARG A 166 9.47 -19.65 -6.47
C ARG A 166 8.36 -19.97 -7.47
N SER A 167 7.11 -19.66 -7.10
CA SER A 167 5.96 -19.85 -7.99
C SER A 167 5.97 -18.90 -9.20
N TYR A 168 6.79 -17.87 -9.18
CA TYR A 168 6.93 -16.89 -10.25
C TYR A 168 8.24 -17.01 -11.05
N GLY A 169 9.06 -18.03 -10.75
CA GLY A 169 10.29 -18.34 -11.49
C GLY A 169 11.56 -17.72 -10.93
N LEU A 170 11.55 -17.18 -9.71
CA LEU A 170 12.75 -16.74 -9.00
C LEU A 170 13.14 -17.73 -7.90
N ASN A 171 14.43 -17.89 -7.66
CA ASN A 171 14.92 -18.70 -6.55
C ASN A 171 14.75 -17.99 -5.23
N GLN A 172 14.31 -18.69 -4.19
CA GLN A 172 14.11 -18.10 -2.87
C GLN A 172 14.29 -19.14 -1.76
N SER A 173 15.09 -18.85 -0.75
CA SER A 173 15.10 -19.57 0.52
C SER A 173 13.94 -19.08 1.40
N LYS A 174 13.58 -19.85 2.43
CA LYS A 174 12.46 -19.50 3.32
C LYS A 174 12.67 -18.10 3.92
N SER A 175 11.67 -17.23 3.75
CA SER A 175 11.66 -15.86 4.30
C SER A 175 12.90 -15.03 3.96
N SER A 176 13.47 -15.22 2.78
CA SER A 176 14.61 -14.43 2.29
C SER A 176 14.24 -13.58 1.09
N ILE A 177 15.10 -12.62 0.76
CA ILE A 177 15.03 -11.91 -0.51
C ILE A 177 15.28 -12.91 -1.64
N PRO A 178 14.44 -12.95 -2.69
CA PRO A 178 14.66 -13.86 -3.81
C PRO A 178 15.98 -13.57 -4.55
N VAL A 179 16.49 -14.60 -5.23
CA VAL A 179 17.71 -14.53 -6.04
C VAL A 179 17.33 -14.66 -7.51
N GLY A 180 17.90 -13.83 -8.36
CA GLY A 180 17.69 -13.87 -9.80
C GLY A 180 17.90 -12.49 -10.45
N PRO A 181 17.93 -12.47 -11.81
CA PRO A 181 18.20 -11.25 -12.57
C PRO A 181 16.98 -10.32 -12.60
N CYS A 182 16.67 -9.73 -11.46
CA CYS A 182 15.44 -8.96 -11.30
C CYS A 182 15.64 -7.71 -10.44
N THR A 183 15.03 -6.61 -10.87
CA THR A 183 14.83 -5.40 -10.06
C THR A 183 13.36 -5.21 -9.81
N ILE A 184 13.00 -4.97 -8.56
CA ILE A 184 11.63 -4.75 -8.09
C ILE A 184 11.54 -3.34 -7.52
N VAL A 185 10.59 -2.56 -8.02
CA VAL A 185 10.26 -1.22 -7.51
C VAL A 185 8.94 -1.30 -6.78
N VAL A 186 8.87 -0.71 -5.60
CA VAL A 186 7.60 -0.50 -4.88
C VAL A 186 7.51 0.95 -4.45
N HIS A 187 6.40 1.57 -4.79
CA HIS A 187 6.07 2.94 -4.45
C HIS A 187 4.78 2.99 -3.63
N MET A 188 4.79 3.75 -2.55
CA MET A 188 3.60 4.11 -1.79
C MET A 188 3.34 5.60 -1.92
N THR A 189 2.13 5.99 -2.31
CA THR A 189 1.67 7.37 -2.24
C THR A 189 0.54 7.53 -1.24
N SER A 190 0.60 8.54 -0.40
CA SER A 190 -0.39 8.83 0.64
C SER A 190 -0.26 10.27 1.12
N VAL A 191 -1.36 10.85 1.61
CA VAL A 191 -1.32 12.14 2.35
C VAL A 191 -0.58 12.02 3.67
N TRP A 192 -0.51 10.81 4.23
CA TRP A 192 0.23 10.50 5.45
C TRP A 192 0.89 9.12 5.33
N VAL A 193 2.19 9.13 5.09
CA VAL A 193 2.99 7.91 5.01
C VAL A 193 3.42 7.48 6.40
N PRO A 194 3.07 6.26 6.85
CA PRO A 194 3.45 5.77 8.16
C PRO A 194 4.89 5.27 8.14
N PHE A 195 5.81 6.12 8.52
CA PHE A 195 7.21 5.75 8.69
C PHE A 195 7.48 5.11 10.05
N THR A 196 8.56 4.32 10.15
CA THR A 196 9.01 3.71 11.40
C THR A 196 9.66 4.73 12.35
N SER A 197 10.22 5.82 11.80
CA SER A 197 10.95 6.86 12.53
C SER A 197 10.83 8.21 11.83
N GLU A 198 11.26 9.26 12.49
CA GLU A 198 11.30 10.63 11.95
C GLU A 198 12.26 10.79 10.77
N SER A 199 13.27 9.93 10.65
CA SER A 199 14.21 9.91 9.51
C SER A 199 13.54 9.49 8.18
N LYS A 200 12.29 8.98 8.22
CA LYS A 200 11.49 8.61 7.03
C LYS A 200 12.16 7.60 6.09
N GLU A 201 12.91 6.66 6.64
CA GLU A 201 13.73 5.71 5.88
C GLU A 201 13.03 4.38 5.58
N ALA A 202 12.01 4.03 6.37
CA ALA A 202 11.28 2.78 6.26
C ALA A 202 9.80 2.94 6.57
N LEU A 203 8.97 2.18 5.85
CA LEU A 203 7.52 2.10 6.10
C LEU A 203 7.23 1.14 7.25
N ALA A 204 6.33 1.55 8.14
CA ALA A 204 5.88 0.71 9.25
C ALA A 204 5.01 -0.46 8.76
N ASN A 205 5.09 -1.59 9.46
CA ASN A 205 4.39 -2.84 9.13
C ASN A 205 2.94 -2.82 9.65
N TYR A 206 2.05 -2.10 8.97
CA TYR A 206 0.61 -2.15 9.23
C TYR A 206 -0.08 -3.13 8.27
N ASN A 207 -1.02 -3.92 8.77
CA ASN A 207 -1.65 -5.01 8.04
C ASN A 207 -2.28 -4.57 6.71
N GLU A 208 -2.94 -3.42 6.68
CA GLU A 208 -3.59 -2.87 5.49
C GLU A 208 -2.56 -2.55 4.41
N ILE A 209 -1.44 -1.96 4.81
CA ILE A 209 -0.35 -1.56 3.91
C ILE A 209 0.40 -2.79 3.40
N VAL A 210 0.78 -3.69 4.30
CA VAL A 210 1.45 -4.97 3.96
C VAL A 210 0.61 -5.79 2.99
N ARG A 211 -0.72 -5.84 3.19
CA ARG A 211 -1.64 -6.55 2.31
C ARG A 211 -1.63 -6.00 0.90
N GLU A 212 -1.75 -4.68 0.73
CA GLU A 212 -1.75 -4.05 -0.59
C GLU A 212 -0.39 -4.16 -1.28
N ILE A 213 0.72 -4.06 -0.53
CA ILE A 213 2.07 -4.31 -1.07
C ILE A 213 2.18 -5.76 -1.59
N LYS A 214 1.72 -6.74 -0.79
CA LYS A 214 1.71 -8.15 -1.21
C LYS A 214 0.88 -8.37 -2.48
N PHE A 215 -0.29 -7.77 -2.58
CA PHE A 215 -1.12 -7.89 -3.78
C PHE A 215 -0.44 -7.30 -5.02
N ALA A 216 0.20 -6.14 -4.90
CA ALA A 216 0.97 -5.55 -6.00
C ALA A 216 2.13 -6.45 -6.44
N LEU A 217 2.92 -6.97 -5.48
CA LEU A 217 4.02 -7.90 -5.76
C LEU A 217 3.54 -9.20 -6.42
N GLN A 218 2.46 -9.78 -5.93
CA GLN A 218 1.86 -10.98 -6.51
C GLN A 218 1.33 -10.75 -7.92
N GLU A 219 0.79 -9.59 -8.21
CA GLU A 219 0.31 -9.24 -9.55
C GLU A 219 1.48 -9.14 -10.54
N CYS A 220 2.55 -8.43 -10.20
CA CYS A 220 3.78 -8.42 -10.99
C CYS A 220 4.39 -9.83 -11.11
N GLY A 221 4.36 -10.62 -10.02
CA GLY A 221 4.83 -12.02 -10.01
C GLY A 221 4.06 -12.89 -11.01
N ARG A 222 2.75 -12.79 -11.10
CA ARG A 222 1.93 -13.52 -12.09
C ARG A 222 2.29 -13.12 -13.53
N LYS A 223 2.50 -11.82 -13.79
CA LYS A 223 2.95 -11.32 -15.09
C LYS A 223 4.33 -11.89 -15.44
N LEU A 224 5.25 -11.93 -14.48
CA LEU A 224 6.58 -12.55 -14.65
C LEU A 224 6.48 -14.06 -14.93
N ALA A 225 5.70 -14.81 -14.15
CA ALA A 225 5.52 -16.24 -14.35
C ALA A 225 5.01 -16.58 -15.76
N SER A 226 4.07 -15.80 -16.27
CA SER A 226 3.56 -15.94 -17.64
C SER A 226 4.68 -15.78 -18.67
N PHE A 227 5.52 -14.76 -18.51
CA PHE A 227 6.68 -14.52 -19.39
C PHE A 227 7.70 -15.67 -19.32
N VAL A 228 8.11 -16.08 -18.10
CA VAL A 228 9.10 -17.15 -17.90
C VAL A 228 8.61 -18.48 -18.48
N ASN A 229 7.34 -18.82 -18.26
CA ASN A 229 6.75 -20.04 -18.81
C ASN A 229 6.69 -20.02 -20.34
N LYS A 230 6.31 -18.89 -20.94
CA LYS A 230 6.34 -18.71 -22.40
C LYS A 230 7.76 -18.89 -22.96
N LYS A 231 8.76 -18.27 -22.33
CA LYS A 231 10.17 -18.39 -22.73
C LYS A 231 10.66 -19.83 -22.65
N LYS A 232 10.29 -20.55 -21.57
CA LYS A 232 10.63 -21.98 -21.42
C LYS A 232 10.02 -22.84 -22.52
N ARG A 233 8.74 -22.66 -22.84
CA ARG A 233 8.07 -23.40 -23.92
C ARG A 233 8.75 -23.18 -25.26
N ILE A 234 9.06 -21.95 -25.66
CA ILE A 234 9.77 -21.64 -26.91
C ILE A 234 11.12 -22.33 -26.95
N LYS A 235 11.88 -22.33 -25.84
CA LYS A 235 13.17 -23.02 -25.76
C LYS A 235 13.05 -24.54 -25.91
N ASP A 236 12.02 -25.14 -25.29
CA ASP A 236 11.77 -26.58 -25.35
C ASP A 236 11.28 -27.00 -26.75
N GLU A 237 10.47 -26.21 -27.42
CA GLU A 237 10.05 -26.42 -28.81
C GLU A 237 11.23 -26.30 -29.78
N GLY A 238 12.12 -25.30 -29.58
CA GLY A 238 13.35 -25.17 -30.37
C GLY A 238 14.28 -26.37 -30.23
N LYS A 239 14.44 -26.88 -28.99
CA LYS A 239 15.24 -28.10 -28.76
C LYS A 239 14.64 -29.33 -29.46
N LYS A 240 13.32 -29.51 -29.44
CA LYS A 240 12.63 -30.61 -30.14
C LYS A 240 12.82 -30.51 -31.64
N ARG A 241 12.72 -29.34 -32.25
CA ARG A 241 12.98 -29.13 -33.69
C ARG A 241 14.40 -29.49 -34.05
N SER A 242 15.37 -28.95 -33.33
CA SER A 242 16.80 -29.24 -33.56
C SER A 242 17.14 -30.72 -33.38
N TYR A 243 16.45 -31.43 -32.49
CA TYR A 243 16.59 -32.87 -32.34
C TYR A 243 16.06 -33.64 -33.57
N ILE A 244 14.89 -33.26 -34.08
CA ILE A 244 14.27 -33.88 -35.26
C ILE A 244 15.13 -33.63 -36.51
N GLU A 245 15.59 -32.40 -36.72
CA GLU A 245 16.46 -32.01 -37.85
C GLU A 245 17.80 -32.78 -37.88
N LYS A 246 18.25 -33.28 -36.72
CA LYS A 246 19.49 -34.03 -36.61
C LYS A 246 19.36 -35.52 -36.96
N TYR A 247 18.14 -36.04 -37.06
CA TYR A 247 17.83 -37.46 -37.31
C TYR A 247 17.03 -37.70 -38.60
N ILE A 248 16.80 -36.67 -39.40
CA ILE A 248 16.31 -36.70 -40.78
C ILE A 248 17.46 -36.35 -41.72
#